data_38362808367f1e7727ff4e97607ff1bf
#
_entry.id   38362808367f1e7727ff4e97607ff1bf
#
_cell.length_a   1.000
_cell.length_b   1.000
_cell.length_c   1.000
_cell.angle_alpha   90.00
_cell.angle_beta   90.00
_cell.angle_gamma   90.00
#
_symmetry.space_group_name_H-M   'P 1'
#
loop_
_entity.id
_entity.type
_entity.pdbx_description
1 polymer ?
#
loop_
_entity_poly.entity_id
_entity_poly.type
_entity_poly.pdbx_seq_one_letter_code
_entity_poly.pdbx_strand_id
1 'polypeptide(L)'
;MKESDCEKHENPSKSLTKKGWVHFAVAAGILLVAAISWNGVLWRLKIALAKLPVPWPDCVQVENYRLTNFPERIGPYIIVQDGEFSSKKDGIPDGIDIVREDVLDSLGTTASKYNWYYMATYRDTRVPGTIKEGKGRYIRLEITYYTGLLDAVPHVPERCLFAGGYTIVYEQSGLIPFEVNDPEIASKLPPRWRRFNLYRTVGARGGEKTAEYFVFSMNGIPTARWEVVRGKLMLFTVRYCYFAKIQIAVFKVGTYRGRVGLMNETDLNISDQACRDFLSHALPDILRFLPSADDVKKLSSSD
;
A
#
# COMPACT_ATOMS: atom_id res chain seq x y z
N MET A 1 -32.29 -44.23 55.93
CA MET A 1 -32.96 -42.92 55.88
C MET A 1 -32.02 -41.94 56.49
N LYS A 2 -31.38 -41.09 55.67
CA LYS A 2 -30.61 -39.92 56.05
C LYS A 2 -31.12 -38.79 55.19
N GLU A 3 -31.73 -37.82 55.79
CA GLU A 3 -32.18 -36.58 55.21
C GLU A 3 -30.98 -35.79 54.70
N SER A 4 -31.02 -35.35 53.47
CA SER A 4 -30.03 -34.46 52.88
C SER A 4 -30.47 -33.02 53.13
N ASP A 5 -29.70 -32.30 53.92
CA ASP A 5 -29.82 -30.87 54.12
C ASP A 5 -29.56 -30.11 52.80
N CYS A 6 -30.60 -29.43 52.34
CA CYS A 6 -30.52 -28.54 51.17
C CYS A 6 -30.06 -27.17 51.65
N GLU A 7 -28.76 -26.88 51.55
CA GLU A 7 -28.22 -25.56 51.84
C GLU A 7 -28.77 -24.56 50.81
N LYS A 8 -29.59 -23.64 51.28
CA LYS A 8 -30.06 -22.47 50.57
C LYS A 8 -28.88 -21.51 50.36
N HIS A 9 -28.34 -21.46 49.16
CA HIS A 9 -27.47 -20.37 48.73
C HIS A 9 -28.27 -19.06 48.72
N GLU A 10 -28.15 -18.30 49.75
CA GLU A 10 -28.59 -16.89 49.79
C GLU A 10 -27.71 -16.07 48.84
N ASN A 11 -28.32 -15.53 47.81
CA ASN A 11 -27.71 -14.66 46.86
C ASN A 11 -27.62 -13.25 47.50
N PRO A 12 -26.43 -12.74 47.89
CA PRO A 12 -26.33 -11.44 48.55
C PRO A 12 -26.38 -10.33 47.48
N SER A 13 -27.56 -9.95 47.05
CA SER A 13 -27.76 -8.62 46.44
C SER A 13 -27.52 -7.55 47.49
N LYS A 14 -26.27 -7.25 47.81
CA LYS A 14 -25.91 -6.14 48.66
C LYS A 14 -26.31 -4.82 47.97
N SER A 15 -27.47 -4.30 48.33
CA SER A 15 -27.84 -2.93 47.97
C SER A 15 -26.76 -2.00 48.49
N LEU A 16 -26.18 -1.19 47.61
CA LEU A 16 -25.21 -0.16 47.97
C LEU A 16 -25.80 0.75 49.05
N THR A 17 -25.13 0.86 50.19
CA THR A 17 -25.53 1.76 51.25
C THR A 17 -25.49 3.23 50.75
N LYS A 18 -26.28 4.15 51.31
CA LYS A 18 -26.24 5.58 50.97
C LYS A 18 -24.82 6.14 50.91
N LYS A 19 -23.95 5.69 51.83
CA LYS A 19 -22.52 6.06 51.84
C LYS A 19 -21.75 5.53 50.61
N GLY A 20 -22.06 4.33 50.15
CA GLY A 20 -21.48 3.78 48.93
C GLY A 20 -21.87 4.56 47.66
N TRP A 21 -23.12 5.02 47.58
CA TRP A 21 -23.58 5.87 46.49
C TRP A 21 -22.88 7.23 46.45
N VAL A 22 -22.61 7.86 47.60
CA VAL A 22 -21.86 9.13 47.69
C VAL A 22 -20.43 8.93 47.19
N HIS A 23 -19.74 7.88 47.61
CA HIS A 23 -18.38 7.60 47.14
C HIS A 23 -18.35 7.31 45.63
N PHE A 24 -19.33 6.56 45.14
CA PHE A 24 -19.46 6.32 43.71
C PHE A 24 -19.69 7.61 42.93
N ALA A 25 -20.60 8.49 43.37
CA ALA A 25 -20.86 9.75 42.70
C ALA A 25 -19.65 10.69 42.71
N VAL A 26 -18.88 10.73 43.80
CA VAL A 26 -17.63 11.51 43.87
C VAL A 26 -16.58 10.96 42.92
N ALA A 27 -16.38 9.63 42.91
CA ALA A 27 -15.44 9.01 42.01
C ALA A 27 -15.82 9.21 40.52
N ALA A 28 -17.10 9.05 40.19
CA ALA A 28 -17.63 9.32 38.84
C ALA A 28 -17.45 10.78 38.45
N GLY A 29 -17.69 11.72 39.38
CA GLY A 29 -17.45 13.15 39.14
C GLY A 29 -15.98 13.48 38.85
N ILE A 30 -15.05 12.91 39.61
CA ILE A 30 -13.60 13.07 39.38
C ILE A 30 -13.21 12.52 38.03
N LEU A 31 -13.68 11.32 37.67
CA LEU A 31 -13.39 10.71 36.36
C LEU A 31 -13.95 11.54 35.19
N LEU A 32 -15.16 12.10 35.36
CA LEU A 32 -15.78 12.97 34.37
C LEU A 32 -14.96 14.25 34.16
N VAL A 33 -14.57 14.92 35.25
CA VAL A 33 -13.70 16.11 35.17
C VAL A 33 -12.37 15.79 34.56
N ALA A 34 -11.75 14.66 34.92
CA ALA A 34 -10.51 14.23 34.33
C ALA A 34 -10.65 13.94 32.79
N ALA A 35 -11.75 13.29 32.39
CA ALA A 35 -12.02 13.00 30.98
C ALA A 35 -12.25 14.29 30.17
N ILE A 36 -13.00 15.26 30.70
CA ILE A 36 -13.22 16.56 30.04
C ILE A 36 -11.91 17.33 29.92
N SER A 37 -11.13 17.40 31.01
CA SER A 37 -9.82 18.07 31.01
C SER A 37 -8.86 17.43 30.04
N TRP A 38 -8.83 16.09 29.99
CA TRP A 38 -8.00 15.35 29.05
C TRP A 38 -8.37 15.64 27.58
N ASN A 39 -9.67 15.63 27.26
CA ASN A 39 -10.14 16.00 25.93
C ASN A 39 -9.76 17.44 25.55
N GLY A 40 -9.86 18.38 26.50
CA GLY A 40 -9.41 19.75 26.32
C GLY A 40 -7.90 19.86 26.01
N VAL A 41 -7.08 19.07 26.70
CA VAL A 41 -5.63 19.00 26.45
C VAL A 41 -5.36 18.41 25.06
N LEU A 42 -6.00 17.30 24.70
CA LEU A 42 -5.84 16.68 23.37
C LEU A 42 -6.22 17.65 22.26
N TRP A 43 -7.33 18.36 22.41
CA TRP A 43 -7.78 19.36 21.45
C TRP A 43 -6.78 20.52 21.32
N ARG A 44 -6.30 21.07 22.44
CA ARG A 44 -5.32 22.16 22.45
C ARG A 44 -4.00 21.77 21.83
N LEU A 45 -3.56 20.53 22.05
CA LEU A 45 -2.32 19.99 21.49
C LEU A 45 -2.49 19.43 20.07
N LYS A 46 -3.71 19.48 19.51
CA LYS A 46 -4.07 18.90 18.20
C LYS A 46 -3.69 17.42 18.07
N ILE A 47 -3.83 16.67 19.17
CA ILE A 47 -3.52 15.24 19.21
C ILE A 47 -4.67 14.45 18.57
N ALA A 48 -4.40 13.72 17.51
CA ALA A 48 -5.34 12.81 16.86
C ALA A 48 -5.14 11.40 17.39
N LEU A 49 -6.10 10.88 18.15
CA LEU A 49 -6.07 9.50 18.66
C LEU A 49 -6.40 8.46 17.58
N ALA A 50 -7.05 8.88 16.50
CA ALA A 50 -7.34 8.05 15.33
C ALA A 50 -6.98 8.80 14.06
N LYS A 51 -6.52 8.07 13.05
CA LYS A 51 -6.27 8.63 11.72
C LYS A 51 -7.59 8.71 10.96
N LEU A 52 -7.82 9.85 10.33
CA LEU A 52 -8.92 10.00 9.41
C LEU A 52 -8.47 9.59 8.00
N PRO A 53 -9.36 8.94 7.26
CA PRO A 53 -9.06 8.56 5.90
C PRO A 53 -8.95 9.79 5.00
N VAL A 54 -8.03 9.72 4.05
CA VAL A 54 -7.98 10.62 2.90
C VAL A 54 -8.77 9.94 1.79
N PRO A 55 -9.96 10.43 1.43
CA PRO A 55 -10.76 9.80 0.40
C PRO A 55 -10.03 9.88 -0.95
N TRP A 56 -10.21 8.85 -1.74
CA TRP A 56 -9.69 8.83 -3.12
C TRP A 56 -10.52 9.77 -4.00
N PRO A 57 -9.92 10.67 -4.77
CA PRO A 57 -10.67 11.50 -5.70
C PRO A 57 -11.08 10.70 -6.94
N ASP A 58 -12.35 10.81 -7.31
CA ASP A 58 -12.95 10.52 -8.62
C ASP A 58 -12.62 9.19 -9.32
N CYS A 59 -12.47 8.09 -8.58
CA CYS A 59 -12.31 6.77 -9.18
C CYS A 59 -13.63 6.00 -9.22
N VAL A 60 -13.93 5.41 -10.37
CA VAL A 60 -14.97 4.39 -10.46
C VAL A 60 -14.46 3.14 -9.78
N GLN A 61 -15.20 2.67 -8.80
CA GLN A 61 -14.91 1.42 -8.11
C GLN A 61 -15.73 0.30 -8.75
N VAL A 62 -15.05 -0.75 -9.20
CA VAL A 62 -15.69 -2.00 -9.61
C VAL A 62 -15.30 -3.06 -8.60
N GLU A 63 -16.23 -3.46 -7.74
CA GLU A 63 -15.97 -4.34 -6.59
C GLU A 63 -14.83 -3.78 -5.71
N ASN A 64 -13.79 -4.60 -5.42
CA ASN A 64 -12.57 -4.20 -4.72
C ASN A 64 -11.48 -3.65 -5.66
N TYR A 65 -11.78 -3.56 -6.97
CA TYR A 65 -10.87 -3.10 -8.02
C TYR A 65 -11.23 -1.69 -8.41
N ARG A 66 -10.21 -0.89 -8.66
CA ARG A 66 -10.38 0.53 -9.01
C ARG A 66 -9.44 0.90 -10.12
N LEU A 67 -9.78 1.96 -10.83
CA LEU A 67 -9.03 2.54 -11.92
C LEU A 67 -9.36 1.95 -13.28
N THR A 68 -10.63 1.89 -13.60
CA THR A 68 -11.08 1.70 -14.99
C THR A 68 -10.56 2.80 -15.93
N ASN A 69 -10.11 3.93 -15.36
CA ASN A 69 -9.57 5.09 -16.10
C ASN A 69 -8.04 5.15 -16.15
N PHE A 70 -7.32 4.15 -15.61
CA PHE A 70 -5.88 4.13 -15.74
C PHE A 70 -5.52 3.85 -17.21
N PRO A 71 -4.54 4.57 -17.82
CA PRO A 71 -4.35 4.51 -19.25
C PRO A 71 -3.90 3.12 -19.72
N GLU A 72 -4.54 2.62 -20.78
CA GLU A 72 -4.12 1.40 -21.47
C GLU A 72 -2.75 1.55 -22.15
N ARG A 73 -2.35 2.81 -22.40
CA ARG A 73 -1.05 3.15 -22.99
C ARG A 73 -0.33 4.19 -22.14
N ILE A 74 0.89 3.87 -21.77
CA ILE A 74 1.81 4.72 -21.00
C ILE A 74 3.09 4.88 -21.84
N GLY A 75 3.20 5.98 -22.56
CA GLY A 75 4.32 6.16 -23.51
C GLY A 75 4.44 4.99 -24.49
N PRO A 76 5.59 4.28 -24.55
CA PRO A 76 5.78 3.13 -25.41
C PRO A 76 5.22 1.81 -24.85
N TYR A 77 4.58 1.86 -23.69
CA TYR A 77 4.04 0.67 -23.01
C TYR A 77 2.55 0.56 -23.26
N ILE A 78 2.08 -0.65 -23.56
CA ILE A 78 0.66 -0.96 -23.73
C ILE A 78 0.24 -2.06 -22.77
N ILE A 79 -0.96 -1.97 -22.25
CA ILE A 79 -1.52 -3.01 -21.39
C ILE A 79 -1.67 -4.31 -22.20
N VAL A 80 -1.37 -5.43 -21.57
CA VAL A 80 -1.49 -6.75 -22.22
C VAL A 80 -2.96 -7.16 -22.18
N GLN A 81 -3.60 -7.30 -23.34
CA GLN A 81 -5.05 -7.49 -23.46
C GLN A 81 -5.50 -8.96 -23.60
N ASP A 82 -4.63 -9.88 -23.91
CA ASP A 82 -5.02 -11.21 -24.42
C ASP A 82 -5.13 -12.32 -23.37
N GLY A 83 -5.51 -12.04 -22.14
CA GLY A 83 -5.71 -13.11 -21.13
C GLY A 83 -4.47 -13.96 -20.85
N GLU A 84 -3.30 -13.49 -21.28
CA GLU A 84 -2.03 -14.18 -21.07
C GLU A 84 -1.61 -14.16 -19.60
N PHE A 85 -2.15 -13.19 -18.82
CA PHE A 85 -1.87 -13.01 -17.41
C PHE A 85 -3.11 -12.81 -16.54
N SER A 86 -4.29 -12.56 -17.10
CA SER A 86 -5.50 -12.30 -16.30
C SER A 86 -6.64 -13.25 -16.63
N SER A 87 -7.41 -13.64 -15.62
CA SER A 87 -8.70 -14.27 -15.82
C SER A 87 -9.71 -13.18 -16.20
N LYS A 88 -10.32 -13.25 -17.39
CA LYS A 88 -11.43 -12.37 -17.76
C LYS A 88 -12.54 -12.48 -16.72
N LYS A 89 -12.95 -11.36 -16.14
CA LYS A 89 -14.09 -11.26 -15.26
C LYS A 89 -14.99 -10.12 -15.79
N ASP A 90 -16.30 -10.38 -15.86
CA ASP A 90 -17.26 -9.40 -16.36
C ASP A 90 -17.15 -8.07 -15.59
N GLY A 91 -17.07 -6.97 -16.33
CA GLY A 91 -16.99 -5.62 -15.78
C GLY A 91 -15.57 -5.13 -15.43
N ILE A 92 -14.54 -5.96 -15.61
CA ILE A 92 -13.14 -5.54 -15.42
C ILE A 92 -12.48 -5.36 -16.78
N PRO A 93 -11.79 -4.22 -17.02
CA PRO A 93 -11.07 -3.98 -18.26
C PRO A 93 -10.02 -5.05 -18.52
N ASP A 94 -9.83 -5.40 -19.79
CA ASP A 94 -8.78 -6.31 -20.23
C ASP A 94 -7.39 -5.82 -19.76
N GLY A 95 -6.56 -6.76 -19.32
CA GLY A 95 -5.19 -6.48 -18.88
C GLY A 95 -5.04 -6.07 -17.41
N ILE A 96 -6.13 -5.92 -16.68
CA ILE A 96 -6.11 -5.73 -15.23
C ILE A 96 -6.11 -7.10 -14.54
N ASP A 97 -5.12 -7.35 -13.71
CA ASP A 97 -5.03 -8.58 -12.94
C ASP A 97 -6.01 -8.58 -11.78
N ILE A 98 -6.77 -9.66 -11.66
CA ILE A 98 -7.69 -9.88 -10.56
C ILE A 98 -6.98 -10.63 -9.46
N VAL A 99 -6.86 -10.00 -8.31
CA VAL A 99 -6.32 -10.64 -7.11
C VAL A 99 -7.48 -11.29 -6.34
N ARG A 100 -7.28 -12.52 -5.89
CA ARG A 100 -8.28 -13.27 -5.11
C ARG A 100 -8.62 -12.51 -3.82
N GLU A 101 -9.87 -12.61 -3.38
CA GLU A 101 -10.37 -11.89 -2.20
C GLU A 101 -9.58 -12.24 -0.93
N ASP A 102 -9.22 -13.52 -0.74
CA ASP A 102 -8.41 -13.95 0.40
C ASP A 102 -7.00 -13.31 0.41
N VAL A 103 -6.45 -13.01 -0.76
CA VAL A 103 -5.20 -12.27 -0.90
C VAL A 103 -5.42 -10.80 -0.58
N LEU A 104 -6.52 -10.18 -1.06
CA LEU A 104 -6.87 -8.80 -0.74
C LEU A 104 -7.09 -8.60 0.77
N ASP A 105 -7.73 -9.56 1.43
CA ASP A 105 -7.89 -9.58 2.89
C ASP A 105 -6.54 -9.68 3.58
N SER A 106 -5.68 -10.56 3.12
CA SER A 106 -4.31 -10.68 3.66
C SER A 106 -3.48 -9.42 3.44
N LEU A 107 -3.76 -8.69 2.35
CA LEU A 107 -3.17 -7.38 2.05
C LEU A 107 -3.74 -6.27 2.95
N GLY A 108 -4.84 -6.51 3.67
CA GLY A 108 -5.52 -5.50 4.48
C GLY A 108 -6.21 -4.42 3.65
N THR A 109 -6.42 -4.64 2.35
CA THR A 109 -7.12 -3.67 1.49
C THR A 109 -8.60 -3.58 1.83
N THR A 110 -9.17 -4.62 2.42
CA THR A 110 -10.56 -4.69 2.89
C THR A 110 -10.79 -3.98 4.22
N ALA A 111 -9.72 -3.65 4.98
CA ALA A 111 -9.81 -3.00 6.29
C ALA A 111 -10.47 -1.60 6.25
N SER A 112 -10.56 -0.96 5.09
CA SER A 112 -11.24 0.32 4.89
C SER A 112 -11.86 0.37 3.50
N LYS A 113 -13.12 0.88 3.43
CA LYS A 113 -13.78 1.14 2.14
C LYS A 113 -13.05 2.14 1.24
N TYR A 114 -12.08 2.84 1.77
CA TYR A 114 -11.23 3.80 1.03
C TYR A 114 -9.90 3.19 0.58
N ASN A 115 -9.58 1.98 1.02
CA ASN A 115 -8.41 1.26 0.52
C ASN A 115 -8.71 0.70 -0.87
N TRP A 116 -7.68 0.57 -1.70
CA TRP A 116 -7.84 0.02 -3.04
C TRP A 116 -6.53 -0.56 -3.54
N TYR A 117 -6.66 -1.35 -4.57
CA TYR A 117 -5.57 -2.07 -5.21
C TYR A 117 -5.71 -1.99 -6.73
N TYR A 118 -4.61 -1.81 -7.41
CA TYR A 118 -4.51 -1.87 -8.87
C TYR A 118 -3.31 -2.72 -9.26
N MET A 119 -3.48 -3.64 -10.20
CA MET A 119 -2.40 -4.40 -10.80
C MET A 119 -2.67 -4.59 -12.28
N ALA A 120 -1.69 -4.25 -13.11
CA ALA A 120 -1.76 -4.49 -14.55
C ALA A 120 -0.36 -4.78 -15.11
N THR A 121 -0.34 -5.57 -16.18
CA THR A 121 0.89 -5.90 -16.89
C THR A 121 0.93 -5.14 -18.21
N TYR A 122 2.04 -4.44 -18.44
CA TYR A 122 2.32 -3.66 -19.64
C TYR A 122 3.43 -4.33 -20.45
N ARG A 123 3.30 -4.28 -21.77
CA ARG A 123 4.34 -4.71 -22.72
C ARG A 123 5.05 -3.50 -23.32
N ASP A 124 6.36 -3.55 -23.33
CA ASP A 124 7.20 -2.57 -24.06
C ASP A 124 7.13 -2.84 -25.56
N THR A 125 6.52 -1.92 -26.30
CA THR A 125 6.33 -2.07 -27.75
C THR A 125 7.62 -1.94 -28.57
N ARG A 126 8.70 -1.42 -27.97
CA ARG A 126 10.02 -1.28 -28.60
C ARG A 126 10.79 -2.61 -28.60
N VAL A 127 10.41 -3.53 -27.71
CA VAL A 127 11.03 -4.86 -27.64
C VAL A 127 10.16 -5.84 -28.41
N PRO A 128 10.65 -6.41 -29.52
CA PRO A 128 9.87 -7.32 -30.34
C PRO A 128 9.59 -8.64 -29.62
N GLY A 129 8.48 -9.26 -29.99
CA GLY A 129 8.06 -10.58 -29.51
C GLY A 129 6.87 -10.53 -28.56
N THR A 130 6.31 -11.72 -28.34
CA THR A 130 5.14 -11.94 -27.48
C THR A 130 5.47 -12.98 -26.41
N ILE A 131 4.61 -13.06 -25.37
CA ILE A 131 4.70 -14.11 -24.35
C ILE A 131 4.58 -15.50 -24.99
N LYS A 132 3.66 -15.68 -25.94
CA LYS A 132 3.48 -16.96 -26.64
C LYS A 132 4.77 -17.43 -27.33
N GLU A 133 5.55 -16.49 -27.83
CA GLU A 133 6.86 -16.76 -28.44
C GLU A 133 8.00 -16.88 -27.41
N GLY A 134 7.72 -16.67 -26.14
CA GLY A 134 8.73 -16.63 -25.09
C GLY A 134 9.66 -15.42 -25.20
N LYS A 135 9.17 -14.30 -25.74
CA LYS A 135 9.95 -13.09 -26.05
C LYS A 135 9.24 -11.84 -25.56
N GLY A 136 9.94 -10.72 -25.57
CA GLY A 136 9.39 -9.42 -25.17
C GLY A 136 9.88 -8.97 -23.81
N ARG A 137 9.45 -7.78 -23.39
CA ARG A 137 9.67 -7.19 -22.07
C ARG A 137 8.33 -6.78 -21.50
N TYR A 138 8.07 -7.22 -20.29
CA TYR A 138 6.83 -6.99 -19.60
C TYR A 138 7.09 -6.32 -18.25
N ILE A 139 6.22 -5.41 -17.87
CA ILE A 139 6.34 -4.66 -16.64
C ILE A 139 5.01 -4.75 -15.94
N ARG A 140 5.00 -5.29 -14.73
CA ARG A 140 3.83 -5.26 -13.85
C ARG A 140 3.90 -4.01 -13.00
N LEU A 141 2.84 -3.22 -13.07
CA LEU A 141 2.57 -2.12 -12.16
C LEU A 141 1.57 -2.59 -11.12
N GLU A 142 1.93 -2.44 -9.88
CA GLU A 142 1.06 -2.70 -8.74
C GLU A 142 0.98 -1.43 -7.88
N ILE A 143 -0.23 -0.99 -7.57
CA ILE A 143 -0.45 0.14 -6.68
C ILE A 143 -1.39 -0.32 -5.58
N THR A 144 -0.97 -0.18 -4.33
CA THR A 144 -1.82 -0.42 -3.16
C THR A 144 -1.97 0.88 -2.40
N TYR A 145 -3.21 1.28 -2.12
CA TYR A 145 -3.54 2.50 -1.41
C TYR A 145 -4.18 2.18 -0.07
N TYR A 146 -3.64 2.77 0.98
CA TYR A 146 -4.09 2.59 2.36
C TYR A 146 -4.32 3.93 3.02
N THR A 147 -5.42 4.05 3.75
CA THR A 147 -5.78 5.28 4.44
C THR A 147 -6.51 5.01 5.74
N GLY A 148 -6.37 5.93 6.71
CA GLY A 148 -6.99 5.79 8.02
C GLY A 148 -6.36 4.72 8.92
N LEU A 149 -5.20 4.15 8.56
CA LEU A 149 -4.48 3.16 9.35
C LEU A 149 -3.58 3.81 10.40
N LEU A 150 -3.36 3.10 11.51
CA LEU A 150 -2.64 3.64 12.67
C LEU A 150 -1.15 3.24 12.72
N ASP A 151 -0.77 2.01 12.32
CA ASP A 151 0.57 1.51 12.64
C ASP A 151 1.14 0.43 11.72
N ALA A 152 0.35 -0.10 10.80
CA ALA A 152 0.80 -1.17 9.93
C ALA A 152 1.15 -0.66 8.54
N VAL A 153 2.39 -0.90 8.09
CA VAL A 153 2.77 -0.81 6.68
C VAL A 153 2.82 -2.24 6.16
N PRO A 154 1.71 -2.73 5.58
CA PRO A 154 1.68 -4.08 5.04
C PRO A 154 2.52 -4.17 3.77
N HIS A 155 3.07 -5.34 3.54
CA HIS A 155 3.56 -5.79 2.24
C HIS A 155 4.71 -4.98 1.62
N VAL A 156 5.83 -4.91 2.34
CA VAL A 156 7.11 -4.60 1.69
C VAL A 156 7.55 -5.83 0.87
N PRO A 157 8.08 -5.63 -0.36
CA PRO A 157 8.45 -6.73 -1.26
C PRO A 157 9.37 -7.77 -0.63
N GLU A 158 10.27 -7.40 0.27
CA GLU A 158 11.14 -8.34 0.97
C GLU A 158 10.34 -9.40 1.75
N ARG A 159 9.23 -9.00 2.38
CA ARG A 159 8.36 -9.93 3.11
C ARG A 159 7.53 -10.77 2.15
N CYS A 160 7.03 -10.16 1.07
CA CYS A 160 6.23 -10.88 0.07
C CYS A 160 7.07 -11.89 -0.70
N LEU A 161 8.26 -11.53 -1.14
CA LEU A 161 9.19 -12.46 -1.80
C LEU A 161 9.59 -13.59 -0.86
N PHE A 162 9.92 -13.28 0.40
CA PHE A 162 10.23 -14.31 1.39
C PHE A 162 9.05 -15.26 1.62
N ALA A 163 7.83 -14.75 1.77
CA ALA A 163 6.62 -15.56 1.87
C ALA A 163 6.36 -16.40 0.61
N GLY A 164 6.77 -15.91 -0.56
CA GLY A 164 6.76 -16.63 -1.84
C GLY A 164 7.87 -17.66 -1.97
N GLY A 165 8.71 -17.86 -0.94
CA GLY A 165 9.81 -18.84 -0.94
C GLY A 165 11.08 -18.36 -1.64
N TYR A 166 11.24 -17.03 -1.85
CA TYR A 166 12.47 -16.44 -2.34
C TYR A 166 13.42 -16.11 -1.18
N THR A 167 14.70 -16.31 -1.41
CA THR A 167 15.76 -15.78 -0.54
C THR A 167 16.16 -14.40 -1.02
N ILE A 168 16.22 -13.42 -0.13
CA ILE A 168 16.60 -12.06 -0.49
C ILE A 168 18.11 -11.99 -0.75
N VAL A 169 18.48 -11.42 -1.88
CA VAL A 169 19.87 -11.17 -2.28
C VAL A 169 20.24 -9.75 -1.85
N TYR A 170 20.74 -9.62 -0.62
CA TYR A 170 21.01 -8.32 -0.01
C TYR A 170 22.05 -7.48 -0.75
N GLU A 171 23.06 -8.11 -1.36
CA GLU A 171 24.12 -7.43 -2.11
C GLU A 171 23.59 -6.73 -3.38
N GLN A 172 22.45 -7.19 -3.89
CA GLN A 172 21.78 -6.62 -5.05
C GLN A 172 20.50 -5.85 -4.69
N SER A 173 20.13 -5.81 -3.41
CA SER A 173 18.98 -5.08 -2.90
C SER A 173 19.41 -3.75 -2.27
N GLY A 174 18.54 -2.76 -2.29
CA GLY A 174 18.81 -1.48 -1.65
C GLY A 174 18.25 -0.28 -2.39
N LEU A 175 18.64 0.88 -1.94
CA LEU A 175 18.22 2.16 -2.52
C LEU A 175 18.93 2.39 -3.86
N ILE A 176 18.15 2.71 -4.89
CA ILE A 176 18.64 3.15 -6.18
C ILE A 176 18.09 4.54 -6.51
N PRO A 177 18.92 5.45 -7.05
CA PRO A 177 18.45 6.78 -7.43
C PRO A 177 17.53 6.71 -8.62
N PHE A 178 16.47 7.51 -8.58
CA PHE A 178 15.54 7.72 -9.68
C PHE A 178 15.49 9.21 -9.99
N GLU A 179 15.59 9.53 -11.27
CA GLU A 179 15.47 10.90 -11.79
C GLU A 179 14.76 10.86 -13.13
N VAL A 180 13.80 11.78 -13.31
CA VAL A 180 13.11 11.98 -14.59
C VAL A 180 13.94 12.92 -15.43
N ASN A 181 14.60 12.37 -16.46
CA ASN A 181 15.53 13.12 -17.31
C ASN A 181 14.81 13.85 -18.46
N ASP A 182 13.60 13.44 -18.83
CA ASP A 182 12.79 14.10 -19.84
C ASP A 182 12.21 15.40 -19.28
N PRO A 183 12.59 16.58 -19.82
CA PRO A 183 12.10 17.88 -19.33
C PRO A 183 10.59 18.05 -19.47
N GLU A 184 9.98 17.49 -20.52
CA GLU A 184 8.54 17.58 -20.73
C GLU A 184 7.79 16.81 -19.66
N ILE A 185 8.22 15.58 -19.38
CA ILE A 185 7.64 14.76 -18.32
C ILE A 185 7.91 15.42 -16.95
N ALA A 186 9.14 15.83 -16.70
CA ALA A 186 9.52 16.45 -15.42
C ALA A 186 8.71 17.72 -15.13
N SER A 187 8.33 18.50 -16.16
CA SER A 187 7.51 19.70 -15.98
C SER A 187 6.11 19.41 -15.43
N LYS A 188 5.58 18.23 -15.72
CA LYS A 188 4.24 17.76 -15.27
C LYS A 188 4.24 17.23 -13.83
N LEU A 189 5.42 17.03 -13.22
CA LEU A 189 5.57 16.40 -11.92
C LEU A 189 5.86 17.42 -10.81
N PRO A 190 5.32 17.19 -9.58
CA PRO A 190 5.75 17.95 -8.42
C PRO A 190 7.25 17.81 -8.19
N PRO A 191 7.95 18.84 -7.69
CA PRO A 191 9.42 18.86 -7.58
C PRO A 191 10.02 17.61 -6.88
N ARG A 192 9.36 17.12 -5.83
CA ARG A 192 9.83 15.95 -5.08
C ARG A 192 9.70 14.63 -5.84
N TRP A 193 8.84 14.58 -6.86
CA TRP A 193 8.64 13.42 -7.71
C TRP A 193 9.54 13.43 -8.96
N ARG A 194 10.31 14.47 -9.16
CA ARG A 194 11.29 14.53 -10.25
C ARG A 194 12.57 13.76 -9.93
N ARG A 195 12.92 13.72 -8.63
CA ARG A 195 14.10 13.04 -8.13
C ARG A 195 13.84 12.46 -6.74
N PHE A 196 14.01 11.13 -6.60
CA PHE A 196 13.84 10.40 -5.35
C PHE A 196 14.63 9.08 -5.40
N ASN A 197 14.52 8.26 -4.36
CA ASN A 197 15.06 6.91 -4.38
C ASN A 197 13.94 5.88 -4.52
N LEU A 198 14.17 4.86 -5.33
CA LEU A 198 13.44 3.60 -5.30
C LEU A 198 14.15 2.64 -4.35
N TYR A 199 13.40 1.70 -3.79
CA TYR A 199 14.02 0.52 -3.20
C TYR A 199 13.93 -0.63 -4.19
N ARG A 200 15.04 -1.28 -4.46
CA ARG A 200 15.12 -2.50 -5.27
C ARG A 200 15.27 -3.69 -4.33
N THR A 201 14.43 -4.70 -4.48
CA THR A 201 14.55 -5.98 -3.79
C THR A 201 14.85 -7.04 -4.83
N VAL A 202 15.92 -7.78 -4.65
CA VAL A 202 16.27 -8.93 -5.47
C VAL A 202 16.03 -10.19 -4.68
N GLY A 203 15.21 -11.09 -5.22
CA GLY A 203 14.92 -12.39 -4.65
C GLY A 203 15.48 -13.52 -5.51
N ALA A 204 15.93 -14.60 -4.90
CA ALA A 204 16.38 -15.82 -5.56
C ALA A 204 15.61 -17.04 -5.07
N ARG A 205 15.13 -17.88 -5.99
CA ARG A 205 14.43 -19.13 -5.69
C ARG A 205 14.79 -20.18 -6.72
N GLY A 206 15.35 -21.30 -6.26
CA GLY A 206 15.71 -22.42 -7.18
C GLY A 206 16.65 -21.99 -8.31
N GLY A 207 17.49 -20.97 -8.09
CA GLY A 207 18.39 -20.41 -9.09
C GLY A 207 17.78 -19.32 -9.98
N GLU A 208 16.48 -19.06 -9.87
CA GLU A 208 15.81 -17.91 -10.48
C GLU A 208 15.99 -16.67 -9.59
N LYS A 209 16.28 -15.52 -10.21
CA LYS A 209 16.29 -14.23 -9.52
C LYS A 209 15.25 -13.30 -10.15
N THR A 210 14.55 -12.56 -9.29
CA THR A 210 13.63 -11.52 -9.70
C THR A 210 14.03 -10.20 -9.04
N ALA A 211 13.81 -9.09 -9.73
CA ALA A 211 13.99 -7.75 -9.19
C ALA A 211 12.65 -7.02 -9.16
N GLU A 212 12.29 -6.55 -7.98
CA GLU A 212 11.11 -5.72 -7.75
C GLU A 212 11.53 -4.36 -7.21
N TYR A 213 10.86 -3.33 -7.67
CA TYR A 213 11.14 -1.94 -7.35
C TYR A 213 9.93 -1.32 -6.71
N PHE A 214 10.13 -0.52 -5.69
CA PHE A 214 9.01 0.19 -5.07
C PHE A 214 9.38 1.56 -4.52
N VAL A 215 8.36 2.38 -4.42
CA VAL A 215 8.36 3.66 -3.71
C VAL A 215 7.00 3.84 -3.06
N PHE A 216 6.98 4.47 -1.89
CA PHE A 216 5.74 4.89 -1.25
C PHE A 216 5.45 6.36 -1.59
N SER A 217 4.18 6.66 -1.84
CA SER A 217 3.65 8.01 -1.71
C SER A 217 3.07 8.15 -0.32
N MET A 218 3.76 8.85 0.56
CA MET A 218 3.27 9.12 1.92
C MET A 218 2.72 10.55 2.00
N ASN A 219 1.40 10.70 2.03
CA ASN A 219 0.73 12.01 1.95
C ASN A 219 1.28 12.86 0.78
N GLY A 220 1.39 12.26 -0.41
CA GLY A 220 1.89 12.93 -1.62
C GLY A 220 3.40 13.11 -1.72
N ILE A 221 4.17 12.56 -0.78
CA ILE A 221 5.64 12.68 -0.74
C ILE A 221 6.28 11.32 -0.98
N PRO A 222 7.19 11.20 -1.98
CA PRO A 222 7.87 9.94 -2.26
C PRO A 222 8.84 9.55 -1.14
N THR A 223 8.86 8.28 -0.79
CA THR A 223 9.86 7.67 0.09
C THR A 223 10.02 6.18 -0.23
N ALA A 224 11.26 5.72 -0.30
CA ALA A 224 11.56 4.29 -0.46
C ALA A 224 11.64 3.53 0.89
N ARG A 225 11.51 4.24 2.01
CA ARG A 225 11.72 3.71 3.36
C ARG A 225 10.38 3.51 4.06
N TRP A 226 10.00 2.27 4.28
CA TRP A 226 8.78 1.92 5.00
C TRP A 226 8.77 2.43 6.46
N GLU A 227 9.96 2.56 7.08
CA GLU A 227 10.10 3.10 8.43
C GLU A 227 9.65 4.56 8.51
N VAL A 228 9.89 5.33 7.45
CA VAL A 228 9.42 6.72 7.32
C VAL A 228 7.90 6.76 7.25
N VAL A 229 7.30 5.85 6.48
CA VAL A 229 5.84 5.72 6.40
C VAL A 229 5.27 5.38 7.77
N ARG A 230 5.80 4.34 8.43
CA ARG A 230 5.37 3.93 9.76
C ARG A 230 5.53 5.04 10.80
N GLY A 231 6.67 5.71 10.80
CA GLY A 231 6.91 6.82 11.72
C GLY A 231 5.88 7.94 11.57
N LYS A 232 5.48 8.29 10.33
CA LYS A 232 4.44 9.28 10.08
C LYS A 232 3.04 8.79 10.49
N LEU A 233 2.72 7.52 10.27
CA LEU A 233 1.46 6.93 10.74
C LEU A 233 1.33 7.01 12.26
N MET A 234 2.44 6.84 13.00
CA MET A 234 2.46 6.90 14.46
C MET A 234 2.42 8.33 15.03
N LEU A 235 2.65 9.38 14.22
CA LEU A 235 2.62 10.76 14.69
C LEU A 235 1.19 11.19 15.06
N PHE A 236 0.94 11.44 16.33
CA PHE A 236 -0.36 11.90 16.86
C PHE A 236 -0.80 13.27 16.31
N THR A 237 0.12 14.08 15.80
CA THR A 237 -0.17 15.39 15.20
C THR A 237 -0.66 15.30 13.75
N VAL A 238 -0.55 14.15 13.10
CA VAL A 238 -1.03 13.92 11.74
C VAL A 238 -2.42 13.30 11.80
N ARG A 239 -3.46 14.08 11.49
CA ARG A 239 -4.86 13.64 11.55
C ARG A 239 -5.28 12.87 10.29
N TYR A 240 -5.05 13.43 9.12
CA TYR A 240 -5.31 12.81 7.82
C TYR A 240 -4.08 12.12 7.28
N CYS A 241 -4.21 10.84 6.95
CA CYS A 241 -3.05 10.06 6.54
C CYS A 241 -3.41 9.00 5.52
N TYR A 242 -2.61 8.94 4.46
CA TYR A 242 -2.61 7.83 3.52
C TYR A 242 -1.18 7.47 3.15
N PHE A 243 -1.00 6.27 2.68
CA PHE A 243 0.15 5.91 1.86
C PHE A 243 -0.27 5.01 0.71
N ALA A 244 0.42 5.17 -0.42
CA ALA A 244 0.30 4.27 -1.54
C ALA A 244 1.66 3.64 -1.81
N LYS A 245 1.71 2.33 -1.99
CA LYS A 245 2.90 1.63 -2.49
C LYS A 245 2.77 1.52 -3.99
N ILE A 246 3.73 2.03 -4.71
CA ILE A 246 3.88 1.89 -6.16
C ILE A 246 4.99 0.87 -6.36
N GLN A 247 4.65 -0.30 -6.87
CA GLN A 247 5.58 -1.42 -7.06
C GLN A 247 5.66 -1.77 -8.54
N ILE A 248 6.85 -2.08 -8.99
CA ILE A 248 7.15 -2.42 -10.38
C ILE A 248 7.96 -3.70 -10.38
N ALA A 249 7.52 -4.69 -11.15
CA ALA A 249 8.30 -5.88 -11.46
C ALA A 249 8.57 -5.93 -12.96
N VAL A 250 9.84 -6.13 -13.33
CA VAL A 250 10.26 -6.21 -14.72
C VAL A 250 10.46 -7.67 -15.08
N PHE A 251 9.71 -8.14 -16.07
CA PHE A 251 9.79 -9.51 -16.56
C PHE A 251 10.35 -9.51 -17.97
N LYS A 252 11.33 -10.37 -18.21
CA LYS A 252 11.77 -10.75 -19.55
C LYS A 252 11.23 -12.14 -19.83
N VAL A 253 10.35 -12.27 -20.80
CA VAL A 253 9.85 -13.57 -21.21
C VAL A 253 11.01 -14.38 -21.78
N GLY A 254 11.16 -15.61 -21.33
CA GLY A 254 12.31 -16.47 -21.61
C GLY A 254 13.09 -16.87 -20.36
N THR A 255 13.05 -16.06 -19.30
CA THR A 255 13.58 -16.42 -17.97
C THR A 255 12.60 -17.23 -17.15
N TYR A 256 11.30 -17.17 -17.45
CA TYR A 256 10.24 -17.88 -16.71
C TYR A 256 10.13 -19.38 -17.00
N ARG A 257 10.66 -19.87 -18.10
CA ARG A 257 10.67 -21.30 -18.42
C ARG A 257 12.04 -21.92 -18.21
N GLY A 258 12.34 -22.25 -16.95
CA GLY A 258 13.12 -23.45 -16.63
C GLY A 258 14.60 -23.46 -16.96
N ARG A 259 15.29 -22.33 -17.07
CA ARG A 259 16.75 -22.28 -16.93
C ARG A 259 17.15 -21.14 -16.01
N VAL A 260 17.57 -21.57 -14.86
CA VAL A 260 18.42 -21.01 -13.86
C VAL A 260 19.44 -20.03 -14.46
N GLY A 261 18.99 -18.82 -14.75
CA GLY A 261 19.87 -17.72 -15.05
C GLY A 261 19.95 -16.84 -13.82
N LEU A 262 21.05 -16.91 -13.10
CA LEU A 262 21.38 -15.89 -12.12
C LEU A 262 21.23 -14.54 -12.82
N MET A 263 20.50 -13.58 -12.22
CA MET A 263 20.53 -12.20 -12.68
C MET A 263 21.98 -11.76 -12.61
N ASN A 264 22.66 -11.76 -13.74
CA ASN A 264 23.99 -11.19 -13.81
C ASN A 264 23.86 -9.66 -13.73
N GLU A 265 24.94 -8.99 -13.57
CA GLU A 265 24.96 -7.54 -13.46
C GLU A 265 24.32 -6.84 -14.69
N THR A 266 24.47 -7.42 -15.86
CA THR A 266 23.88 -6.92 -17.10
C THR A 266 22.36 -7.02 -17.07
N ASP A 267 21.80 -8.15 -16.64
CA ASP A 267 20.35 -8.33 -16.53
C ASP A 267 19.74 -7.41 -15.47
N LEU A 268 20.45 -7.18 -14.37
CA LEU A 268 20.05 -6.26 -13.33
C LEU A 268 20.01 -4.81 -13.83
N ASN A 269 21.04 -4.39 -14.57
CA ASN A 269 21.12 -3.06 -15.17
C ASN A 269 20.01 -2.85 -16.22
N ILE A 270 19.69 -3.87 -17.03
CA ILE A 270 18.58 -3.83 -17.99
C ILE A 270 17.25 -3.66 -17.25
N SER A 271 17.06 -4.38 -16.14
CA SER A 271 15.85 -4.27 -15.31
C SER A 271 15.74 -2.90 -14.67
N ASP A 272 16.83 -2.36 -14.11
CA ASP A 272 16.90 -1.02 -13.53
C ASP A 272 16.51 0.05 -14.55
N GLN A 273 17.06 -0.03 -15.78
CA GLN A 273 16.74 0.91 -16.86
C GLN A 273 15.28 0.80 -17.29
N ALA A 274 14.77 -0.42 -17.46
CA ALA A 274 13.38 -0.63 -17.84
C ALA A 274 12.40 -0.11 -16.79
N CYS A 275 12.70 -0.34 -15.50
CA CYS A 275 11.92 0.20 -14.40
C CYS A 275 11.91 1.73 -14.42
N ARG A 276 13.08 2.37 -14.57
CA ARG A 276 13.19 3.83 -14.60
C ARG A 276 12.45 4.43 -15.79
N ASP A 277 12.62 3.86 -16.98
CA ASP A 277 11.96 4.31 -18.18
C ASP A 277 10.43 4.20 -18.07
N PHE A 278 9.92 3.05 -17.66
CA PHE A 278 8.50 2.85 -17.43
C PHE A 278 7.95 3.84 -16.39
N LEU A 279 8.60 3.93 -15.24
CA LEU A 279 8.12 4.78 -14.15
C LEU A 279 8.15 6.26 -14.53
N SER A 280 9.14 6.71 -15.30
CA SER A 280 9.18 8.08 -15.82
C SER A 280 7.93 8.41 -16.63
N HIS A 281 7.51 7.51 -17.51
CA HIS A 281 6.28 7.69 -18.30
C HIS A 281 5.00 7.54 -17.47
N ALA A 282 4.99 6.64 -16.49
CA ALA A 282 3.81 6.31 -15.69
C ALA A 282 3.52 7.30 -14.56
N LEU A 283 4.53 7.97 -14.01
CA LEU A 283 4.38 8.87 -12.86
C LEU A 283 3.33 9.97 -13.06
N PRO A 284 3.26 10.69 -14.19
CA PRO A 284 2.22 11.70 -14.39
C PRO A 284 0.80 11.13 -14.24
N ASP A 285 0.59 9.94 -14.75
CA ASP A 285 -0.70 9.25 -14.67
C ASP A 285 -0.96 8.74 -13.25
N ILE A 286 0.01 8.07 -12.63
CA ILE A 286 -0.11 7.58 -11.25
C ILE A 286 -0.46 8.71 -10.29
N LEU A 287 0.23 9.85 -10.39
CA LEU A 287 0.05 10.96 -9.46
C LEU A 287 -1.29 11.70 -9.64
N ARG A 288 -1.95 11.59 -10.78
CA ARG A 288 -3.32 12.09 -10.95
C ARG A 288 -4.33 11.31 -10.09
N PHE A 289 -4.03 10.06 -9.80
CA PHE A 289 -4.86 9.19 -8.98
C PHE A 289 -4.46 9.19 -7.51
N LEU A 290 -3.41 9.87 -7.10
CA LEU A 290 -2.97 9.95 -5.70
C LEU A 290 -3.20 11.35 -5.15
N PRO A 291 -3.78 11.51 -3.93
CA PRO A 291 -3.88 12.81 -3.31
C PRO A 291 -2.52 13.48 -3.19
N SER A 292 -2.43 14.74 -3.57
CA SER A 292 -1.22 15.52 -3.41
C SER A 292 -1.00 15.91 -1.93
N ALA A 293 0.22 16.35 -1.61
CA ALA A 293 0.50 16.88 -0.27
C ALA A 293 -0.38 18.09 0.08
N ASP A 294 -0.74 18.91 -0.92
CA ASP A 294 -1.61 20.05 -0.72
C ASP A 294 -3.06 19.66 -0.47
N ASP A 295 -3.55 18.57 -1.10
CA ASP A 295 -4.89 18.04 -0.83
C ASP A 295 -5.00 17.55 0.59
N VAL A 296 -4.01 16.80 1.08
CA VAL A 296 -3.97 16.34 2.47
C VAL A 296 -3.89 17.51 3.46
N LYS A 297 -3.13 18.56 3.11
CA LYS A 297 -3.02 19.76 3.93
C LYS A 297 -4.35 20.53 4.00
N LYS A 298 -5.07 20.65 2.88
CA LYS A 298 -6.40 21.27 2.83
C LYS A 298 -7.39 20.56 3.75
N LEU A 299 -7.45 19.21 3.71
CA LEU A 299 -8.29 18.43 4.63
C LEU A 299 -7.97 18.75 6.09
N SER A 300 -6.68 18.88 6.43
CA SER A 300 -6.23 19.18 7.79
C SER A 300 -6.54 20.62 8.25
N SER A 301 -6.77 21.54 7.32
CA SER A 301 -7.08 22.95 7.62
C SER A 301 -8.58 23.25 7.66
N SER A 302 -9.41 22.34 7.15
CA SER A 302 -10.88 22.51 7.08
C SER A 302 -11.60 22.06 8.37
N ASP A 303 -10.89 21.42 9.29
CA ASP A 303 -11.33 20.96 10.61
C ASP A 303 -10.76 21.84 11.73
#